data_c6aee881e5cb4cccca6f4da59868478e
#
_entry.id   c6aee881e5cb4cccca6f4da59868478e
#
_cell.length_a   1.000
_cell.length_b   1.000
_cell.length_c   1.000
_cell.angle_alpha   90.00
_cell.angle_beta   90.00
_cell.angle_gamma   90.00
#
_symmetry.space_group_name_H-M   'P 1'
#
loop_
_entity.id
_entity.type
_entity.pdbx_description
1 polymer ?
#
loop_
_entity_poly.entity_id
_entity_poly.type
_entity_poly.pdbx_seq_one_letter_code
_entity_poly.pdbx_strand_id
1 'polypeptide(L)'
;LIDLSRDQDTNDMEKCLNFILERGKYSYRDPVVSDVVIFNAMGGRFDHEFANISAILKAPGLLKGGPSYVCYDAYDNGAKEEEKLGIQISFPIRRGYTVLKFKVPAKSLGIFPFNGKTKVWTSGLKWNLENNKKEDNAKNYEYFEMGRKISSSNETTFEDESRTKVTDVHVSCDKDVWFTARIQ
;
A
#
# COMPACT_ATOMS: atom_id res chain seq x y z
N LEU A 1 -16.29 23.65 -12.66
CA LEU A 1 -15.11 23.89 -11.83
C LEU A 1 -15.58 24.05 -10.39
N ILE A 2 -14.97 23.31 -9.45
CA ILE A 2 -15.28 23.43 -8.01
C ILE A 2 -14.10 24.16 -7.39
N ASP A 3 -14.40 25.29 -6.73
CA ASP A 3 -13.41 26.09 -6.03
C ASP A 3 -13.39 25.68 -4.54
N LEU A 4 -12.31 25.05 -4.11
CA LEU A 4 -12.04 24.67 -2.73
C LEU A 4 -10.91 25.51 -2.11
N SER A 5 -10.57 26.66 -2.71
CA SER A 5 -9.45 27.51 -2.26
C SER A 5 -9.60 28.07 -0.85
N ARG A 6 -10.83 28.13 -0.33
CA ARG A 6 -11.13 28.62 1.03
C ARG A 6 -10.81 27.59 2.13
N ASP A 7 -10.75 26.31 1.78
CA ASP A 7 -10.34 25.25 2.71
C ASP A 7 -8.80 25.18 2.73
N GLN A 8 -8.20 25.71 3.80
CA GLN A 8 -6.77 25.70 4.02
C GLN A 8 -6.34 24.60 4.99
N ASP A 9 -7.28 23.88 5.60
CA ASP A 9 -7.03 22.85 6.61
C ASP A 9 -6.82 21.46 6.01
N THR A 10 -7.33 21.23 4.79
CA THR A 10 -7.16 19.96 4.07
C THR A 10 -6.18 20.09 2.91
N ASN A 11 -5.37 19.06 2.68
CA ASN A 11 -4.47 19.03 1.54
C ASN A 11 -5.23 18.71 0.23
N ASP A 12 -4.61 18.96 -0.91
CA ASP A 12 -5.25 18.80 -2.21
C ASP A 12 -5.68 17.36 -2.50
N MET A 13 -4.89 16.37 -2.08
CA MET A 13 -5.25 14.96 -2.18
C MET A 13 -6.51 14.63 -1.38
N GLU A 14 -6.60 15.11 -0.15
CA GLU A 14 -7.76 14.90 0.72
C GLU A 14 -9.02 15.55 0.14
N LYS A 15 -8.89 16.78 -0.43
CA LYS A 15 -9.99 17.45 -1.15
C LYS A 15 -10.48 16.62 -2.34
N CYS A 16 -9.55 16.10 -3.14
CA CYS A 16 -9.90 15.26 -4.30
C CYS A 16 -10.60 13.97 -3.88
N LEU A 17 -10.08 13.27 -2.87
CA LEU A 17 -10.66 12.03 -2.37
C LEU A 17 -12.06 12.26 -1.79
N ASN A 18 -12.25 13.28 -0.97
CA ASN A 18 -13.55 13.65 -0.41
C ASN A 18 -14.55 13.95 -1.52
N PHE A 19 -14.14 14.70 -2.53
CA PHE A 19 -15.00 15.03 -3.68
C PHE A 19 -15.45 13.79 -4.45
N ILE A 20 -14.53 12.85 -4.74
CA ILE A 20 -14.86 11.60 -5.45
C ILE A 20 -15.85 10.76 -4.63
N LEU A 21 -15.61 10.66 -3.32
CA LEU A 21 -16.43 9.85 -2.42
C LEU A 21 -17.82 10.46 -2.17
N GLU A 22 -17.93 11.79 -2.08
CA GLU A 22 -19.21 12.47 -1.94
C GLU A 22 -20.08 12.30 -3.18
N ARG A 23 -19.49 12.44 -4.38
CA ARG A 23 -20.24 12.21 -5.62
C ARG A 23 -20.73 10.78 -5.75
N GLY A 24 -19.94 9.79 -5.37
CA GLY A 24 -20.34 8.38 -5.39
C GLY A 24 -21.55 8.08 -4.49
N LYS A 25 -21.83 8.91 -3.47
CA LYS A 25 -22.98 8.75 -2.58
C LYS A 25 -24.31 9.25 -3.18
N TYR A 26 -24.26 10.22 -4.10
CA TYR A 26 -25.45 10.94 -4.55
C TYR A 26 -25.92 10.58 -5.97
N SER A 27 -25.22 9.71 -6.65
CA SER A 27 -25.59 9.34 -8.03
C SER A 27 -26.21 7.95 -8.09
N TYR A 28 -27.54 7.91 -8.23
CA TYR A 28 -28.28 6.67 -8.60
C TYR A 28 -27.94 6.18 -10.02
N ARG A 29 -27.18 6.94 -10.79
CA ARG A 29 -26.86 6.64 -12.19
C ARG A 29 -25.38 6.38 -12.46
N ASP A 30 -24.48 6.75 -11.55
CA ASP A 30 -23.05 6.56 -11.72
C ASP A 30 -22.61 5.26 -11.02
N PRO A 31 -21.69 4.49 -11.63
CA PRO A 31 -21.17 3.28 -11.00
C PRO A 31 -20.56 3.65 -9.64
N VAL A 32 -20.81 2.82 -8.66
CA VAL A 32 -20.13 2.89 -7.37
C VAL A 32 -18.63 2.84 -7.62
N VAL A 33 -17.89 3.84 -7.16
CA VAL A 33 -16.43 3.86 -7.27
C VAL A 33 -15.90 2.65 -6.51
N SER A 34 -15.34 1.67 -7.23
CA SER A 34 -14.78 0.45 -6.67
C SER A 34 -13.29 0.62 -6.33
N ASP A 35 -12.58 1.38 -7.18
CA ASP A 35 -11.15 1.57 -7.07
C ASP A 35 -10.75 3.00 -7.36
N VAL A 36 -9.76 3.51 -6.63
CA VAL A 36 -9.15 4.82 -6.84
C VAL A 36 -7.68 4.60 -7.15
N VAL A 37 -7.29 4.93 -8.38
CA VAL A 37 -5.90 4.84 -8.83
C VAL A 37 -5.30 6.23 -8.81
N ILE A 38 -4.16 6.38 -8.13
CA ILE A 38 -3.48 7.65 -7.95
C ILE A 38 -2.10 7.53 -8.59
N PHE A 39 -1.79 8.45 -9.49
CA PHE A 39 -0.48 8.50 -10.15
C PHE A 39 0.38 9.61 -9.55
N ASN A 40 1.69 9.34 -9.40
CA ASN A 40 2.69 10.29 -8.91
C ASN A 40 2.38 10.86 -7.52
N ALA A 41 1.86 10.02 -6.63
CA ALA A 41 1.61 10.39 -5.24
C ALA A 41 2.89 10.40 -4.40
N MET A 42 3.89 9.63 -4.83
CA MET A 42 5.18 9.41 -4.15
C MET A 42 6.33 9.82 -5.07
N GLY A 43 7.53 10.01 -4.52
CA GLY A 43 8.74 10.34 -5.30
C GLY A 43 9.00 11.84 -5.47
N GLY A 44 8.34 12.68 -4.66
CA GLY A 44 8.52 14.13 -4.70
C GLY A 44 9.06 14.71 -3.39
N ARG A 45 8.43 15.76 -2.92
CA ARG A 45 8.70 16.33 -1.60
C ARG A 45 8.21 15.38 -0.50
N PHE A 46 9.07 15.08 0.44
CA PHE A 46 8.80 14.15 1.55
C PHE A 46 7.55 14.51 2.38
N ASP A 47 7.34 15.79 2.67
CA ASP A 47 6.16 16.28 3.38
C ASP A 47 4.88 16.04 2.60
N HIS A 48 4.90 16.18 1.28
CA HIS A 48 3.76 15.88 0.41
C HIS A 48 3.46 14.38 0.37
N GLU A 49 4.48 13.53 0.31
CA GLU A 49 4.30 12.07 0.35
C GLU A 49 3.59 11.63 1.63
N PHE A 50 4.05 12.14 2.79
CA PHE A 50 3.40 11.85 4.07
C PHE A 50 1.98 12.40 4.15
N ALA A 51 1.73 13.60 3.61
CA ALA A 51 0.40 14.16 3.54
C ALA A 51 -0.54 13.31 2.65
N ASN A 52 -0.04 12.81 1.52
CA ASN A 52 -0.78 11.91 0.63
C ASN A 52 -1.11 10.57 1.31
N ILE A 53 -0.14 9.94 1.96
CA ILE A 53 -0.36 8.71 2.74
C ILE A 53 -1.42 8.96 3.83
N SER A 54 -1.29 10.07 4.57
CA SER A 54 -2.26 10.45 5.60
C SER A 54 -3.67 10.63 5.05
N ALA A 55 -3.82 11.32 3.91
CA ALA A 55 -5.10 11.52 3.25
C ALA A 55 -5.75 10.19 2.83
N ILE A 56 -4.96 9.29 2.23
CA ILE A 56 -5.44 7.98 1.82
C ILE A 56 -5.84 7.13 3.04
N LEU A 57 -5.05 7.13 4.11
CA LEU A 57 -5.37 6.39 5.34
C LEU A 57 -6.63 6.92 6.05
N LYS A 58 -6.94 8.21 5.93
CA LYS A 58 -8.16 8.84 6.46
C LYS A 58 -9.38 8.63 5.57
N ALA A 59 -9.18 8.32 4.29
CA ALA A 59 -10.26 8.32 3.31
C ALA A 59 -11.41 7.39 3.70
N PRO A 60 -12.68 7.85 3.65
CA PRO A 60 -13.82 7.12 4.21
C PRO A 60 -14.18 5.82 3.46
N GLY A 61 -13.64 5.49 2.36
CA GLY A 61 -13.89 4.24 1.64
C GLY A 61 -13.10 3.05 2.13
N LEU A 62 -12.20 3.28 3.05
CA LEU A 62 -11.41 2.24 3.70
C LEU A 62 -12.24 1.38 4.69
N LEU A 63 -13.49 1.69 4.93
CA LEU A 63 -14.45 0.86 5.67
C LEU A 63 -15.02 -0.23 4.74
N LYS A 64 -15.57 -1.30 5.31
CA LYS A 64 -16.12 -2.46 4.58
C LYS A 64 -16.97 -2.03 3.36
N GLY A 65 -16.54 -2.43 2.15
CA GLY A 65 -17.24 -2.18 0.90
C GLY A 65 -16.94 -0.84 0.21
N GLY A 66 -15.96 -0.07 0.69
CA GLY A 66 -15.48 1.14 0.02
C GLY A 66 -14.39 0.84 -1.04
N PRO A 67 -13.99 1.85 -1.82
CA PRO A 67 -13.01 1.69 -2.88
C PRO A 67 -11.63 1.28 -2.36
N SER A 68 -10.90 0.52 -3.17
CA SER A 68 -9.47 0.29 -2.97
C SER A 68 -8.68 1.52 -3.43
N TYR A 69 -7.56 1.79 -2.77
CA TYR A 69 -6.65 2.88 -3.14
C TYR A 69 -5.31 2.29 -3.53
N VAL A 70 -4.81 2.65 -4.69
CA VAL A 70 -3.51 2.20 -5.18
C VAL A 70 -2.77 3.38 -5.79
N CYS A 71 -1.55 3.63 -5.31
CA CYS A 71 -0.64 4.61 -5.89
C CYS A 71 0.31 3.91 -6.86
N TYR A 72 0.48 4.49 -8.04
CA TYR A 72 1.46 4.09 -9.04
C TYR A 72 2.44 5.23 -9.28
N ASP A 73 3.70 5.01 -8.99
CA ASP A 73 4.75 6.01 -9.10
C ASP A 73 5.90 5.46 -9.95
N ALA A 74 6.34 6.25 -10.93
CA ALA A 74 7.53 5.93 -11.67
C ALA A 74 8.77 6.28 -10.83
N TYR A 75 9.81 5.45 -10.87
CA TYR A 75 11.08 5.74 -10.23
C TYR A 75 12.25 5.40 -11.15
N ASP A 76 13.35 6.16 -11.02
CA ASP A 76 14.59 5.85 -11.67
C ASP A 76 15.33 4.75 -10.89
N ASN A 77 15.55 3.61 -11.50
CA ASN A 77 16.23 2.47 -10.88
C ASN A 77 17.76 2.53 -11.04
N GLY A 78 18.30 3.59 -11.64
CA GLY A 78 19.74 3.77 -11.87
C GLY A 78 20.34 2.87 -12.96
N ALA A 79 19.52 2.12 -13.70
CA ALA A 79 19.97 1.27 -14.81
C ALA A 79 20.28 2.09 -16.07
N LYS A 80 20.85 1.44 -17.11
CA LYS A 80 21.12 2.07 -18.41
C LYS A 80 19.82 2.49 -19.10
N GLU A 81 19.88 3.49 -20.00
CA GLU A 81 18.76 4.29 -20.51
C GLU A 81 17.47 3.53 -20.90
N GLU A 82 17.53 2.30 -21.37
CA GLU A 82 16.37 1.52 -21.80
C GLU A 82 15.61 0.79 -20.65
N GLU A 83 16.22 0.72 -19.45
CA GLU A 83 15.66 0.01 -18.28
C GLU A 83 15.48 0.91 -17.04
N LYS A 84 15.58 2.23 -17.20
CA LYS A 84 15.62 3.17 -16.07
C LYS A 84 14.34 3.32 -15.28
N LEU A 85 13.18 3.08 -15.90
CA LEU A 85 11.88 3.31 -15.28
C LEU A 85 11.34 2.02 -14.68
N GLY A 86 11.32 1.97 -13.37
CA GLY A 86 10.55 0.98 -12.62
C GLY A 86 9.22 1.57 -12.14
N ILE A 87 8.32 0.71 -11.74
CA ILE A 87 7.04 1.10 -11.15
C ILE A 87 7.08 0.78 -9.65
N GLN A 88 6.80 1.78 -8.83
CA GLN A 88 6.48 1.58 -7.43
C GLN A 88 4.96 1.56 -7.27
N ILE A 89 4.44 0.54 -6.62
CA ILE A 89 3.05 0.46 -6.19
C ILE A 89 2.99 0.64 -4.68
N SER A 90 2.01 1.40 -4.20
CA SER A 90 1.84 1.64 -2.76
C SER A 90 0.35 1.71 -2.43
N PHE A 91 -0.07 1.06 -1.35
CA PHE A 91 -1.47 1.03 -0.94
C PHE A 91 -1.63 0.60 0.53
N PRO A 92 -2.76 0.96 1.18
CA PRO A 92 -3.07 0.46 2.50
C PRO A 92 -3.55 -1.00 2.43
N ILE A 93 -2.96 -1.86 3.26
CA ILE A 93 -3.50 -3.20 3.57
C ILE A 93 -4.33 -3.06 4.85
N ARG A 94 -5.56 -3.52 4.76
CA ARG A 94 -6.52 -3.47 5.87
C ARG A 94 -6.19 -4.49 6.94
N ARG A 95 -6.58 -4.17 8.19
CA ARG A 95 -6.59 -5.16 9.25
C ARG A 95 -7.31 -6.43 8.81
N GLY A 96 -6.73 -7.57 9.11
CA GLY A 96 -7.26 -8.88 8.73
C GLY A 96 -6.25 -9.66 7.90
N TYR A 97 -6.73 -10.43 6.95
CA TYR A 97 -5.93 -11.30 6.10
C TYR A 97 -6.09 -10.89 4.63
N THR A 98 -4.98 -10.64 3.97
CA THR A 98 -4.92 -10.21 2.56
C THR A 98 -3.99 -11.12 1.79
N VAL A 99 -4.35 -11.46 0.57
CA VAL A 99 -3.49 -12.18 -0.39
C VAL A 99 -3.17 -11.26 -1.55
N LEU A 100 -1.90 -11.00 -1.77
CA LEU A 100 -1.37 -10.22 -2.88
C LEU A 100 -0.80 -11.17 -3.92
N LYS A 101 -1.27 -11.07 -5.17
CA LYS A 101 -0.83 -11.95 -6.27
C LYS A 101 0.15 -11.21 -7.17
N PHE A 102 1.40 -11.59 -7.13
CA PHE A 102 2.46 -11.04 -7.97
C PHE A 102 2.65 -11.89 -9.22
N LYS A 103 2.47 -11.28 -10.39
CA LYS A 103 2.78 -11.89 -11.70
C LYS A 103 4.21 -11.59 -12.14
N VAL A 104 4.88 -10.67 -11.47
CA VAL A 104 6.27 -10.28 -11.71
C VAL A 104 6.99 -10.16 -10.36
N PRO A 105 8.30 -10.37 -10.31
CA PRO A 105 9.07 -10.23 -9.08
C PRO A 105 9.00 -8.81 -8.52
N ALA A 106 8.81 -8.70 -7.20
CA ALA A 106 9.04 -7.45 -6.47
C ALA A 106 10.41 -7.53 -5.77
N LYS A 107 11.33 -6.66 -6.17
CA LYS A 107 12.72 -6.63 -5.67
C LYS A 107 12.92 -5.71 -4.47
N SER A 108 11.95 -4.87 -4.16
CA SER A 108 11.99 -4.03 -2.96
C SER A 108 10.56 -3.89 -2.46
N LEU A 109 10.31 -4.42 -1.29
CA LEU A 109 8.98 -4.47 -0.70
C LEU A 109 9.06 -3.98 0.73
N GLY A 110 8.11 -3.14 1.14
CA GLY A 110 8.03 -2.59 2.49
C GLY A 110 6.63 -2.70 3.09
N ILE A 111 6.59 -2.83 4.41
CA ILE A 111 5.36 -2.80 5.22
C ILE A 111 5.59 -1.84 6.38
N PHE A 112 4.75 -0.81 6.49
CA PHE A 112 4.89 0.29 7.44
C PHE A 112 3.65 0.43 8.33
N PRO A 113 3.80 0.37 9.66
CA PRO A 113 2.72 0.47 10.62
C PRO A 113 2.46 1.93 11.03
N PHE A 114 1.76 2.70 10.22
CA PHE A 114 1.46 4.11 10.53
C PHE A 114 0.45 4.28 11.69
N ASN A 115 -0.31 3.24 12.03
CA ASN A 115 -1.32 3.27 13.09
C ASN A 115 -0.78 2.79 14.46
N GLY A 116 0.51 3.04 14.74
CA GLY A 116 1.20 2.64 15.96
C GLY A 116 1.56 1.15 15.98
N LYS A 117 1.87 0.62 17.14
CA LYS A 117 2.29 -0.77 17.32
C LYS A 117 1.28 -1.76 16.72
N THR A 118 1.71 -2.56 15.77
CA THR A 118 0.88 -3.44 14.94
C THR A 118 1.48 -4.85 14.92
N LYS A 119 0.64 -5.85 15.03
CA LYS A 119 1.03 -7.25 14.81
C LYS A 119 0.97 -7.54 13.32
N VAL A 120 2.05 -8.05 12.76
CA VAL A 120 2.12 -8.43 11.34
C VAL A 120 2.67 -9.85 11.21
N TRP A 121 2.09 -10.61 10.32
CA TRP A 121 2.58 -11.91 9.87
C TRP A 121 2.53 -11.94 8.35
N THR A 122 3.54 -12.57 7.73
CA THR A 122 3.59 -12.74 6.27
C THR A 122 4.05 -14.13 5.87
N SER A 123 3.69 -14.53 4.65
CA SER A 123 4.21 -15.72 3.96
C SER A 123 4.37 -15.40 2.47
N GLY A 124 5.31 -16.04 1.79
CA GLY A 124 5.61 -15.79 0.37
C GLY A 124 6.63 -14.68 0.13
N LEU A 125 7.23 -14.15 1.19
CA LEU A 125 8.35 -13.23 1.12
C LEU A 125 9.68 -13.97 1.35
N LYS A 126 10.76 -13.40 0.83
CA LYS A 126 12.12 -13.91 1.07
C LYS A 126 12.46 -13.90 2.56
N TRP A 127 12.04 -12.87 3.27
CA TRP A 127 12.15 -12.74 4.72
C TRP A 127 10.75 -12.55 5.31
N ASN A 128 10.10 -13.66 5.65
CA ASN A 128 8.78 -13.61 6.24
C ASN A 128 8.80 -12.94 7.61
N LEU A 129 7.73 -12.19 7.89
CA LEU A 129 7.52 -11.49 9.15
C LEU A 129 6.79 -12.45 10.08
N GLU A 130 7.54 -13.08 10.96
CA GLU A 130 7.02 -14.02 11.95
C GLU A 130 7.87 -13.97 13.22
N ASN A 131 7.26 -14.19 14.36
CA ASN A 131 7.98 -14.32 15.61
C ASN A 131 8.49 -15.76 15.74
N ASN A 132 9.80 -15.96 15.75
CA ASN A 132 10.45 -17.27 15.87
C ASN A 132 10.25 -17.97 17.24
N LYS A 133 9.49 -17.42 18.16
CA LYS A 133 9.11 -18.10 19.38
C LYS A 133 7.99 -19.10 19.06
N LYS A 134 8.35 -20.37 19.04
CA LYS A 134 7.43 -21.52 18.96
C LYS A 134 6.52 -21.53 20.19
N GLU A 135 5.44 -20.79 20.18
CA GLU A 135 4.31 -21.01 21.08
C GLU A 135 3.18 -21.60 20.26
N ASP A 136 2.60 -22.70 20.78
CA ASP A 136 1.67 -23.57 20.08
C ASP A 136 0.53 -22.86 19.34
N ASN A 137 0.31 -23.26 18.09
CA ASN A 137 -0.90 -23.07 17.26
C ASN A 137 -1.43 -21.65 16.97
N ALA A 138 -0.83 -20.57 17.46
CA ALA A 138 -1.14 -19.21 17.04
C ALA A 138 -0.15 -18.79 15.95
N LYS A 139 -0.62 -18.14 14.87
CA LYS A 139 0.25 -17.46 13.93
C LYS A 139 1.20 -16.57 14.71
N ASN A 140 2.51 -16.80 14.59
CA ASN A 140 3.53 -16.07 15.31
C ASN A 140 3.68 -14.67 14.71
N TYR A 141 2.88 -13.73 15.19
CA TYR A 141 2.95 -12.33 14.76
C TYR A 141 4.20 -11.64 15.27
N GLU A 142 4.81 -10.85 14.40
CA GLU A 142 5.83 -9.91 14.80
C GLU A 142 5.23 -8.52 15.05
N TYR A 143 5.79 -7.78 16.01
CA TYR A 143 5.35 -6.42 16.31
C TYR A 143 6.16 -5.39 15.54
N PHE A 144 5.45 -4.56 14.80
CA PHE A 144 5.99 -3.43 14.04
C PHE A 144 5.52 -2.11 14.64
N GLU A 145 6.40 -1.12 14.64
CA GLU A 145 6.11 0.22 15.15
C GLU A 145 7.08 1.21 14.50
N MET A 146 6.59 2.38 14.06
CA MET A 146 7.45 3.45 13.57
C MET A 146 8.41 3.91 14.68
N GLY A 147 9.67 4.11 14.31
CA GLY A 147 10.75 4.40 15.27
C GLY A 147 11.31 3.17 15.99
N ARG A 148 10.80 1.98 15.71
CA ARG A 148 11.32 0.69 16.24
C ARG A 148 11.61 -0.26 15.09
N LYS A 149 10.72 -1.19 14.79
CA LYS A 149 10.87 -2.19 13.71
C LYS A 149 9.86 -1.93 12.61
N ILE A 150 10.36 -1.85 11.40
CA ILE A 150 9.59 -1.80 10.16
C ILE A 150 10.14 -2.85 9.20
N SER A 151 9.36 -3.25 8.20
CA SER A 151 9.87 -4.07 7.10
C SER A 151 10.19 -3.16 5.92
N SER A 152 11.42 -3.23 5.44
CA SER A 152 11.87 -2.56 4.23
C SER A 152 12.84 -3.46 3.48
N SER A 153 12.97 -3.24 2.17
CA SER A 153 13.91 -4.01 1.33
C SER A 153 13.66 -5.52 1.31
N ASN A 154 12.44 -5.96 1.53
CA ASN A 154 12.03 -7.34 1.37
C ASN A 154 11.84 -7.67 -0.13
N GLU A 155 11.70 -8.92 -0.46
CA GLU A 155 11.54 -9.41 -1.83
C GLU A 155 10.48 -10.51 -1.87
N THR A 156 9.83 -10.70 -3.02
CA THR A 156 8.99 -11.88 -3.25
C THR A 156 9.88 -13.10 -3.55
N THR A 157 9.45 -14.28 -3.08
CA THR A 157 10.08 -15.53 -3.47
C THR A 157 9.57 -15.94 -4.85
N PHE A 158 10.40 -15.79 -5.88
CA PHE A 158 10.17 -16.37 -7.19
C PHE A 158 11.06 -17.59 -7.34
N GLU A 159 10.46 -18.78 -7.40
CA GLU A 159 11.21 -20.05 -7.51
C GLU A 159 11.65 -20.38 -8.94
N ASP A 160 11.20 -19.62 -9.94
CA ASP A 160 11.46 -19.92 -11.35
C ASP A 160 11.60 -18.63 -12.19
N GLU A 161 12.65 -18.59 -13.02
CA GLU A 161 12.91 -17.52 -13.98
C GLU A 161 11.91 -17.51 -15.17
N SER A 162 11.06 -18.52 -15.30
CA SER A 162 10.14 -18.70 -16.44
C SER A 162 9.01 -17.67 -16.49
N ARG A 163 8.86 -16.75 -15.53
CA ARG A 163 7.83 -15.68 -15.45
C ARG A 163 6.37 -16.16 -15.56
N THR A 164 6.11 -17.45 -15.49
CA THR A 164 4.77 -18.01 -15.65
C THR A 164 4.06 -18.28 -14.33
N LYS A 165 4.79 -18.29 -13.23
CA LYS A 165 4.27 -18.60 -11.89
C LYS A 165 3.86 -17.32 -11.16
N VAL A 166 2.62 -17.27 -10.71
CA VAL A 166 2.12 -16.23 -9.79
C VAL A 166 2.64 -16.55 -8.39
N THR A 167 3.25 -15.57 -7.73
CA THR A 167 3.64 -15.69 -6.32
C THR A 167 2.57 -15.05 -5.44
N ASP A 168 2.02 -15.82 -4.52
CA ASP A 168 1.07 -15.35 -3.54
C ASP A 168 1.83 -14.88 -2.28
N VAL A 169 1.67 -13.60 -1.94
CA VAL A 169 2.16 -13.03 -0.69
C VAL A 169 0.97 -12.84 0.25
N HIS A 170 1.02 -13.52 1.36
CA HIS A 170 -0.01 -13.46 2.38
C HIS A 170 0.40 -12.49 3.48
N VAL A 171 -0.49 -11.57 3.84
CA VAL A 171 -0.28 -10.59 4.91
C VAL A 171 -1.45 -10.68 5.89
N SER A 172 -1.14 -10.82 7.17
CA SER A 172 -2.11 -10.74 8.25
C SER A 172 -1.70 -9.66 9.25
N CYS A 173 -2.58 -8.75 9.57
CA CYS A 173 -2.30 -7.64 10.50
C CYS A 173 -3.50 -7.31 11.37
N ASP A 174 -3.27 -6.82 12.59
CA ASP A 174 -4.31 -6.42 13.54
C ASP A 174 -4.73 -4.96 13.41
N LYS A 175 -3.96 -4.17 12.66
CA LYS A 175 -4.26 -2.79 12.26
C LYS A 175 -3.87 -2.60 10.80
N ASP A 176 -4.43 -1.56 10.17
CA ASP A 176 -4.06 -1.19 8.81
C ASP A 176 -2.58 -0.86 8.72
N VAL A 177 -1.93 -1.35 7.66
CA VAL A 177 -0.52 -1.09 7.36
C VAL A 177 -0.39 -0.53 5.95
N TRP A 178 0.64 0.27 5.72
CA TRP A 178 0.99 0.74 4.39
C TRP A 178 1.95 -0.25 3.74
N PHE A 179 1.61 -0.66 2.54
CA PHE A 179 2.41 -1.56 1.73
C PHE A 179 3.03 -0.79 0.56
N THR A 180 4.27 -1.09 0.23
CA THR A 180 4.93 -0.60 -0.98
C THR A 180 5.75 -1.71 -1.63
N ALA A 181 5.80 -1.73 -2.96
CA ALA A 181 6.64 -2.66 -3.70
C ALA A 181 7.16 -1.99 -4.99
N ARG A 182 8.42 -2.27 -5.33
CA ARG A 182 9.02 -1.91 -6.62
C ARG A 182 9.01 -3.13 -7.53
N ILE A 183 8.41 -2.96 -8.70
CA ILE A 183 8.33 -3.96 -9.76
C ILE A 183 9.09 -3.49 -10.99
N GLN A 184 9.73 -4.39 -11.69
CA GLN A 184 10.52 -4.15 -12.90
C GLN A 184 9.97 -4.94 -14.08
#